data_b909c959a5c65aa7578c9303bb4cae7f
#
_entry.id   b909c959a5c65aa7578c9303bb4cae7f
#
_cell.length_a   1.000
_cell.length_b   1.000
_cell.length_c   1.000
_cell.angle_alpha   90.00
_cell.angle_beta   90.00
_cell.angle_gamma   90.00
#
_symmetry.space_group_name_H-M   'P 1'
#
loop_
_entity.id
_entity.type
_entity.pdbx_description
1 polymer ?
#
loop_
_entity_poly.entity_id
_entity_poly.type
_entity_poly.pdbx_seq_one_letter_code
_entity_poly.pdbx_strand_id
1 'polypeptide(L)'
;MRYERIKRRIERNFKKIDMMRSVRLDLPFVQFVSLMPYMTMDTIKSLVLVQPPKVYCKRTIPENLQFVTYGTLVSLQNAAKTNDYLLTCCSLVSVLTGLHPDRVASTPARMVLGIVNMVQREMERIGKLFSSLDTDHTSEEMSAGIERLNFGSFGIADWYAKRMGIVDHEEVFATPWARIYQCLKIDHENNEFERRYRKIMERKNK
;
A
#
# COMPACT_ATOMS: atom_id res chain seq x y z
N MET A 1 -40.72 -13.39 -3.61
CA MET A 1 -40.60 -14.87 -3.73
C MET A 1 -39.36 -15.35 -4.48
N ARG A 2 -38.95 -14.74 -5.64
CA ARG A 2 -37.77 -15.18 -6.42
C ARG A 2 -36.43 -14.93 -5.69
N TYR A 3 -36.29 -13.79 -5.00
CA TYR A 3 -35.12 -13.38 -4.23
C TYR A 3 -34.85 -14.34 -3.05
N GLU A 4 -35.87 -14.66 -2.28
CA GLU A 4 -35.76 -15.60 -1.14
C GLU A 4 -35.40 -17.02 -1.58
N ARG A 5 -35.84 -17.47 -2.76
CA ARG A 5 -35.41 -18.76 -3.32
C ARG A 5 -33.94 -18.76 -3.72
N ILE A 6 -33.45 -17.65 -4.30
CA ILE A 6 -32.05 -17.49 -4.66
C ILE A 6 -31.18 -17.46 -3.40
N LYS A 7 -31.58 -16.69 -2.39
CA LYS A 7 -30.92 -16.59 -1.08
C LYS A 7 -30.81 -17.96 -0.40
N ARG A 8 -31.91 -18.71 -0.28
CA ARG A 8 -31.90 -20.08 0.29
C ARG A 8 -31.11 -21.11 -0.54
N ARG A 9 -31.00 -20.92 -1.84
CA ARG A 9 -30.16 -21.76 -2.72
C ARG A 9 -28.70 -21.45 -2.51
N ILE A 10 -28.36 -20.17 -2.38
CA ILE A 10 -27.03 -19.69 -2.05
C ILE A 10 -26.66 -20.19 -0.64
N GLU A 11 -27.47 -20.03 0.38
CA GLU A 11 -27.23 -20.50 1.76
C GLU A 11 -27.04 -22.03 1.84
N ARG A 12 -27.84 -22.80 1.09
CA ARG A 12 -27.67 -24.26 1.02
C ARG A 12 -26.37 -24.68 0.31
N ASN A 13 -25.99 -23.99 -0.74
CA ASN A 13 -24.71 -24.22 -1.39
C ASN A 13 -23.54 -23.83 -0.49
N PHE A 14 -23.70 -22.80 0.34
CA PHE A 14 -22.70 -22.37 1.33
C PHE A 14 -22.53 -23.35 2.48
N LYS A 15 -23.62 -23.87 3.09
CA LYS A 15 -23.51 -24.96 4.09
C LYS A 15 -22.80 -26.20 3.52
N LYS A 16 -22.96 -26.48 2.22
CA LYS A 16 -22.22 -27.54 1.52
C LYS A 16 -20.74 -27.19 1.29
N ILE A 17 -20.41 -25.91 1.13
CA ILE A 17 -19.05 -25.38 0.93
C ILE A 17 -18.30 -25.30 2.27
N ASP A 18 -18.95 -24.94 3.36
CA ASP A 18 -18.38 -24.93 4.72
C ASP A 18 -18.03 -26.36 5.21
N MET A 19 -18.79 -27.36 4.76
CA MET A 19 -18.46 -28.78 4.98
C MET A 19 -17.23 -29.25 4.17
N MET A 20 -16.84 -28.54 3.12
CA MET A 20 -15.67 -28.86 2.28
C MET A 20 -14.54 -27.87 2.57
N ARG A 21 -13.96 -27.84 3.71
CA ARG A 21 -12.77 -27.13 4.21
C ARG A 21 -11.74 -26.55 3.21
N SER A 22 -12.08 -26.34 1.97
CA SER A 22 -11.27 -25.60 0.99
C SER A 22 -12.05 -24.38 0.53
N VAL A 23 -11.68 -23.24 1.08
CA VAL A 23 -12.00 -21.93 0.46
C VAL A 23 -11.66 -22.06 -1.01
N ARG A 24 -12.63 -21.89 -1.90
CA ARG A 24 -12.41 -22.02 -3.36
C ARG A 24 -11.61 -20.82 -3.88
N LEU A 25 -10.37 -20.75 -3.49
CA LEU A 25 -9.43 -19.72 -3.94
C LEU A 25 -9.08 -19.83 -5.44
N ASP A 26 -9.52 -20.89 -6.09
CA ASP A 26 -9.37 -21.09 -7.53
C ASP A 26 -10.49 -20.42 -8.36
N LEU A 27 -11.55 -19.93 -7.73
CA LEU A 27 -12.58 -19.14 -8.42
C LEU A 27 -12.01 -17.83 -8.96
N PRO A 28 -12.56 -17.29 -10.07
CA PRO A 28 -12.29 -15.92 -10.49
C PRO A 28 -12.48 -14.95 -9.34
N PHE A 29 -11.59 -13.97 -9.21
CA PHE A 29 -11.57 -13.06 -8.06
C PHE A 29 -12.90 -12.31 -7.87
N VAL A 30 -13.54 -11.87 -8.96
CA VAL A 30 -14.85 -11.22 -8.90
C VAL A 30 -15.92 -12.12 -8.28
N GLN A 31 -15.92 -13.42 -8.57
CA GLN A 31 -16.85 -14.38 -7.98
C GLN A 31 -16.51 -14.65 -6.52
N PHE A 32 -15.22 -14.76 -6.19
CA PHE A 32 -14.75 -14.91 -4.82
C PHE A 32 -15.21 -13.75 -3.93
N VAL A 33 -15.04 -12.50 -4.37
CA VAL A 33 -15.45 -11.31 -3.63
C VAL A 33 -16.97 -11.29 -3.37
N SER A 34 -17.79 -11.72 -4.33
CA SER A 34 -19.24 -11.83 -4.16
C SER A 34 -19.65 -12.85 -3.08
N LEU A 35 -18.76 -13.78 -2.74
CA LEU A 35 -18.96 -14.79 -1.71
C LEU A 35 -18.46 -14.35 -0.32
N MET A 36 -17.60 -13.34 -0.23
CA MET A 36 -17.01 -12.90 1.05
C MET A 36 -18.03 -12.57 2.15
N PRO A 37 -19.17 -11.90 1.88
CA PRO A 37 -20.17 -11.61 2.89
C PRO A 37 -20.76 -12.84 3.60
N TYR A 38 -20.57 -14.01 3.04
CA TYR A 38 -21.08 -15.28 3.56
C TYR A 38 -19.99 -16.14 4.22
N MET A 39 -18.75 -15.67 4.27
CA MET A 39 -17.63 -16.40 4.88
C MET A 39 -17.60 -16.19 6.39
N THR A 40 -17.08 -17.20 7.10
CA THR A 40 -16.83 -17.08 8.53
C THR A 40 -15.62 -16.17 8.79
N MET A 41 -15.57 -15.56 9.99
CA MET A 41 -14.44 -14.72 10.38
C MET A 41 -13.11 -15.47 10.38
N ASP A 42 -13.10 -16.76 10.71
CA ASP A 42 -11.89 -17.58 10.70
C ASP A 42 -11.40 -17.83 9.28
N THR A 43 -12.33 -18.03 8.34
CA THR A 43 -12.01 -18.08 6.92
C THR A 43 -11.38 -16.78 6.44
N ILE A 44 -11.99 -15.63 6.74
CA ILE A 44 -11.47 -14.30 6.36
C ILE A 44 -10.06 -14.08 6.93
N LYS A 45 -9.85 -14.40 8.22
CA LYS A 45 -8.52 -14.32 8.85
C LYS A 45 -7.47 -15.18 8.15
N SER A 46 -7.85 -16.36 7.65
CA SER A 46 -6.92 -17.23 6.93
C SER A 46 -6.48 -16.68 5.58
N LEU A 47 -7.26 -15.77 4.96
CA LEU A 47 -6.91 -15.15 3.67
C LEU A 47 -5.66 -14.30 3.74
N VAL A 48 -5.35 -13.72 4.90
CA VAL A 48 -4.13 -12.91 5.13
C VAL A 48 -2.85 -13.75 5.01
N LEU A 49 -2.96 -15.07 5.18
CA LEU A 49 -1.83 -16.00 5.08
C LEU A 49 -1.51 -16.45 3.65
N VAL A 50 -2.35 -16.09 2.68
CA VAL A 50 -2.13 -16.45 1.27
C VAL A 50 -0.89 -15.74 0.75
N GLN A 51 0.06 -16.55 0.24
CA GLN A 51 1.34 -16.05 -0.26
C GLN A 51 1.24 -15.59 -1.72
N PRO A 52 2.05 -14.60 -2.14
CA PRO A 52 2.09 -14.17 -3.53
C PRO A 52 2.64 -15.27 -4.44
N PRO A 53 2.10 -15.43 -5.66
CA PRO A 53 2.67 -16.30 -6.65
C PRO A 53 4.00 -15.72 -7.16
N LYS A 54 4.97 -16.58 -7.49
CA LYS A 54 6.22 -16.12 -8.15
C LYS A 54 5.97 -15.56 -9.55
N VAL A 55 4.99 -16.13 -10.24
CA VAL A 55 4.59 -15.72 -11.60
C VAL A 55 3.09 -15.53 -11.66
N TYR A 56 2.65 -14.42 -12.23
CA TYR A 56 1.25 -14.07 -12.44
C TYR A 56 1.04 -13.61 -13.88
N CYS A 57 0.21 -14.33 -14.64
CA CYS A 57 -0.06 -14.03 -16.06
C CYS A 57 1.22 -13.80 -16.89
N LYS A 58 2.21 -14.69 -16.76
CA LYS A 58 3.54 -14.65 -17.44
C LYS A 58 4.43 -13.48 -16.98
N ARG A 59 4.14 -12.82 -15.88
CA ARG A 59 4.95 -11.74 -15.30
C ARG A 59 5.49 -12.19 -13.96
N THR A 60 6.75 -11.92 -13.71
CA THR A 60 7.37 -12.16 -12.40
C THR A 60 6.83 -11.16 -11.38
N ILE A 61 6.36 -11.65 -10.25
CA ILE A 61 5.93 -10.82 -9.13
C ILE A 61 7.13 -10.59 -8.21
N PRO A 62 7.44 -9.34 -7.82
CA PRO A 62 8.51 -9.07 -6.89
C PRO A 62 8.19 -9.65 -5.51
N GLU A 63 9.21 -10.11 -4.79
CA GLU A 63 9.04 -10.62 -3.42
C GLU A 63 8.70 -9.50 -2.41
N ASN A 64 9.10 -8.27 -2.72
CA ASN A 64 8.85 -7.07 -1.92
C ASN A 64 8.83 -5.83 -2.83
N LEU A 65 8.51 -4.67 -2.26
CA LEU A 65 8.45 -3.40 -2.99
C LEU A 65 9.75 -2.57 -2.92
N GLN A 66 10.89 -3.16 -2.58
CA GLN A 66 12.13 -2.40 -2.36
C GLN A 66 12.62 -1.66 -3.62
N PHE A 67 12.43 -2.25 -4.79
CA PHE A 67 12.95 -1.72 -6.06
C PHE A 67 11.90 -1.01 -6.92
N VAL A 68 10.66 -0.88 -6.43
CA VAL A 68 9.65 -0.14 -7.19
C VAL A 68 9.98 1.35 -7.22
N THR A 69 9.54 2.03 -8.28
CA THR A 69 9.71 3.48 -8.39
C THR A 69 8.82 4.23 -7.39
N TYR A 70 9.18 5.48 -7.09
CA TYR A 70 8.38 6.34 -6.23
C TYR A 70 6.98 6.56 -6.81
N GLY A 71 6.87 6.74 -8.13
CA GLY A 71 5.59 6.84 -8.82
C GLY A 71 4.71 5.60 -8.67
N THR A 72 5.33 4.41 -8.75
CA THR A 72 4.60 3.15 -8.48
C THR A 72 4.10 3.11 -7.04
N LEU A 73 4.93 3.49 -6.05
CA LEU A 73 4.53 3.53 -4.65
C LEU A 73 3.35 4.50 -4.43
N VAL A 74 3.40 5.70 -5.00
CA VAL A 74 2.31 6.70 -4.94
C VAL A 74 1.04 6.16 -5.60
N SER A 75 1.17 5.47 -6.74
CA SER A 75 0.03 4.86 -7.43
C SER A 75 -0.63 3.76 -6.60
N LEU A 76 0.17 2.92 -5.90
CA LEU A 76 -0.34 1.93 -4.95
C LEU A 76 -1.08 2.57 -3.77
N GLN A 77 -0.52 3.66 -3.20
CA GLN A 77 -1.17 4.41 -2.13
C GLN A 77 -2.52 5.01 -2.57
N ASN A 78 -2.58 5.54 -3.79
CA ASN A 78 -3.82 6.09 -4.34
C ASN A 78 -4.86 5.00 -4.64
N ALA A 79 -4.44 3.87 -5.19
CA ALA A 79 -5.31 2.72 -5.42
C ALA A 79 -5.93 2.18 -4.11
N ALA A 80 -5.18 2.23 -3.00
CA ALA A 80 -5.64 1.77 -1.69
C ALA A 80 -6.70 2.67 -1.03
N LYS A 81 -6.92 3.90 -1.52
CA LYS A 81 -7.90 4.85 -0.97
C LYS A 81 -9.35 4.60 -1.42
N THR A 82 -9.56 3.68 -2.36
CA THR A 82 -10.89 3.38 -2.88
C THR A 82 -11.70 2.58 -1.86
N ASN A 83 -12.99 2.92 -1.68
CA ASN A 83 -13.88 2.24 -0.74
C ASN A 83 -14.46 0.90 -1.27
N ASP A 84 -14.22 0.57 -2.52
CA ASP A 84 -14.66 -0.69 -3.13
C ASP A 84 -13.53 -1.72 -3.05
N TYR A 85 -13.76 -2.82 -2.32
CA TYR A 85 -12.76 -3.85 -2.11
C TYR A 85 -12.29 -4.53 -3.41
N LEU A 86 -13.23 -4.87 -4.33
CA LEU A 86 -12.90 -5.49 -5.60
C LEU A 86 -12.03 -4.56 -6.44
N LEU A 87 -12.46 -3.30 -6.56
CA LEU A 87 -11.75 -2.30 -7.34
C LEU A 87 -10.36 -2.02 -6.75
N THR A 88 -10.26 -1.87 -5.42
CA THR A 88 -8.99 -1.69 -4.71
C THR A 88 -8.01 -2.81 -5.02
N CYS A 89 -8.42 -4.07 -4.81
CA CYS A 89 -7.55 -5.22 -5.05
C CYS A 89 -7.12 -5.34 -6.52
N CYS A 90 -8.06 -5.15 -7.45
CA CYS A 90 -7.76 -5.18 -8.88
C CYS A 90 -6.80 -4.06 -9.27
N SER A 91 -6.98 -2.84 -8.74
CA SER A 91 -6.12 -1.70 -9.02
C SER A 91 -4.70 -1.90 -8.48
N LEU A 92 -4.55 -2.40 -7.24
CA LEU A 92 -3.23 -2.71 -6.66
C LEU A 92 -2.45 -3.71 -7.53
N VAL A 93 -3.11 -4.79 -7.95
CA VAL A 93 -2.47 -5.79 -8.82
C VAL A 93 -2.19 -5.22 -10.21
N SER A 94 -3.08 -4.37 -10.75
CA SER A 94 -2.90 -3.70 -12.04
C SER A 94 -1.68 -2.78 -12.04
N VAL A 95 -1.49 -1.99 -10.99
CA VAL A 95 -0.32 -1.10 -10.84
C VAL A 95 0.98 -1.89 -10.86
N LEU A 96 1.07 -3.02 -10.17
CA LEU A 96 2.28 -3.84 -10.13
C LEU A 96 2.53 -4.62 -11.42
N THR A 97 1.47 -5.06 -12.08
CA THR A 97 1.59 -5.99 -13.21
C THR A 97 1.35 -5.34 -14.55
N GLY A 98 0.77 -4.12 -14.60
CA GLY A 98 0.34 -3.46 -15.82
C GLY A 98 -0.79 -4.21 -16.56
N LEU A 99 -1.53 -5.09 -15.88
CA LEU A 99 -2.70 -5.77 -16.44
C LEU A 99 -3.94 -4.90 -16.24
N HIS A 100 -4.89 -5.00 -17.17
CA HIS A 100 -6.18 -4.32 -17.01
C HIS A 100 -6.94 -4.91 -15.81
N PRO A 101 -7.67 -4.08 -15.00
CA PRO A 101 -8.41 -4.55 -13.82
C PRO A 101 -9.39 -5.69 -14.10
N ASP A 102 -10.11 -5.68 -15.23
CA ASP A 102 -11.05 -6.74 -15.59
C ASP A 102 -10.35 -8.10 -15.78
N ARG A 103 -9.13 -8.06 -16.32
CA ARG A 103 -8.34 -9.28 -16.46
C ARG A 103 -7.90 -9.80 -15.09
N VAL A 104 -7.54 -8.92 -14.18
CA VAL A 104 -7.23 -9.29 -12.78
C VAL A 104 -8.46 -9.92 -12.12
N ALA A 105 -9.64 -9.30 -12.26
CA ALA A 105 -10.90 -9.79 -11.70
C ALA A 105 -11.28 -11.20 -12.18
N SER A 106 -10.83 -11.60 -13.36
CA SER A 106 -11.09 -12.92 -13.95
C SER A 106 -10.06 -14.01 -13.56
N THR A 107 -8.98 -13.65 -12.87
CA THR A 107 -7.96 -14.63 -12.44
C THR A 107 -8.30 -15.29 -11.10
N PRO A 108 -7.67 -16.43 -10.75
CA PRO A 108 -7.92 -17.11 -9.49
C PRO A 108 -7.68 -16.22 -8.27
N ALA A 109 -8.63 -16.23 -7.33
CA ALA A 109 -8.61 -15.38 -6.13
C ALA A 109 -7.33 -15.55 -5.31
N ARG A 110 -6.79 -16.77 -5.18
CA ARG A 110 -5.53 -17.03 -4.47
C ARG A 110 -4.37 -16.17 -4.99
N MET A 111 -4.31 -15.98 -6.31
CA MET A 111 -3.22 -15.21 -6.93
C MET A 111 -3.35 -13.73 -6.63
N VAL A 112 -4.56 -13.20 -6.76
CA VAL A 112 -4.86 -11.78 -6.45
C VAL A 112 -4.63 -11.49 -4.98
N LEU A 113 -5.21 -12.30 -4.08
CA LEU A 113 -5.07 -12.13 -2.63
C LEU A 113 -3.61 -12.22 -2.17
N GLY A 114 -2.84 -13.16 -2.71
CA GLY A 114 -1.42 -13.27 -2.37
C GLY A 114 -0.63 -12.00 -2.71
N ILE A 115 -0.87 -11.43 -3.89
CA ILE A 115 -0.24 -10.17 -4.31
C ILE A 115 -0.72 -9.01 -3.42
N VAL A 116 -2.02 -8.89 -3.18
CA VAL A 116 -2.60 -7.83 -2.33
C VAL A 116 -2.04 -7.90 -0.92
N ASN A 117 -1.97 -9.08 -0.31
CA ASN A 117 -1.39 -9.27 1.03
C ASN A 117 0.09 -8.84 1.08
N MET A 118 0.87 -9.16 0.05
CA MET A 118 2.27 -8.73 -0.04
C MET A 118 2.34 -7.21 -0.14
N VAL A 119 1.56 -6.59 -1.03
CA VAL A 119 1.53 -5.14 -1.20
C VAL A 119 1.15 -4.44 0.10
N GLN A 120 0.12 -4.89 0.79
CA GLN A 120 -0.33 -4.29 2.05
C GLN A 120 0.75 -4.34 3.13
N ARG A 121 1.38 -5.50 3.33
CA ARG A 121 2.50 -5.63 4.29
C ARG A 121 3.68 -4.71 3.96
N GLU A 122 4.04 -4.64 2.68
CA GLU A 122 5.15 -3.80 2.24
C GLU A 122 4.82 -2.31 2.34
N MET A 123 3.60 -1.90 1.97
CA MET A 123 3.15 -0.52 2.14
C MET A 123 3.12 -0.10 3.62
N GLU A 124 2.68 -0.99 4.52
CA GLU A 124 2.73 -0.74 5.97
C GLU A 124 4.19 -0.59 6.45
N ARG A 125 5.08 -1.48 6.01
CA ARG A 125 6.51 -1.40 6.33
C ARG A 125 7.12 -0.10 5.84
N ILE A 126 6.86 0.27 4.59
CA ILE A 126 7.36 1.51 3.99
C ILE A 126 6.77 2.73 4.70
N GLY A 127 5.47 2.71 5.01
CA GLY A 127 4.82 3.78 5.77
C GLY A 127 5.48 4.01 7.13
N LYS A 128 5.77 2.96 7.88
CA LYS A 128 6.51 3.04 9.17
C LYS A 128 7.90 3.66 8.99
N LEU A 129 8.60 3.34 7.90
CA LEU A 129 9.91 3.93 7.61
C LEU A 129 9.79 5.45 7.39
N PHE A 130 8.84 5.91 6.58
CA PHE A 130 8.64 7.35 6.35
C PHE A 130 8.18 8.06 7.62
N SER A 131 7.21 7.50 8.36
CA SER A 131 6.73 8.09 9.62
C SER A 131 7.82 8.16 10.70
N SER A 132 8.86 7.31 10.65
CA SER A 132 9.98 7.42 11.58
C SER A 132 10.88 8.64 11.35
N LEU A 133 10.69 9.34 10.23
CA LEU A 133 11.38 10.59 9.90
C LEU A 133 10.53 11.84 10.25
N ASP A 134 9.29 11.65 10.72
CA ASP A 134 8.49 12.75 11.20
C ASP A 134 9.12 13.35 12.46
N THR A 135 9.22 14.68 12.52
CA THR A 135 9.76 15.41 13.67
C THR A 135 8.62 16.03 14.46
N ASP A 136 8.76 16.02 15.79
CA ASP A 136 7.84 16.78 16.64
C ASP A 136 7.96 18.26 16.35
N HIS A 137 6.84 18.91 16.10
CA HIS A 137 6.77 20.34 15.90
C HIS A 137 6.78 21.09 17.23
N THR A 138 7.45 22.23 17.25
CA THR A 138 7.44 23.14 18.42
C THR A 138 6.09 23.86 18.55
N SER A 139 5.81 24.42 19.73
CA SER A 139 4.60 25.22 19.96
C SER A 139 4.49 26.42 19.03
N GLU A 140 5.64 27.04 18.69
CA GLU A 140 5.76 28.16 17.77
C GLU A 140 5.43 27.75 16.33
N GLU A 141 5.96 26.61 15.88
CA GLU A 141 5.65 26.02 14.55
C GLU A 141 4.17 25.66 14.42
N MET A 142 3.60 25.05 15.47
CA MET A 142 2.17 24.75 15.54
C MET A 142 1.32 26.03 15.46
N SER A 143 1.71 27.07 16.21
CA SER A 143 1.04 28.38 16.21
C SER A 143 1.15 29.08 14.85
N ALA A 144 2.25 28.87 14.13
CA ALA A 144 2.46 29.37 12.76
C ALA A 144 1.68 28.58 11.71
N GLY A 145 1.05 27.45 12.08
CA GLY A 145 0.21 26.66 11.19
C GLY A 145 0.98 25.65 10.32
N ILE A 146 2.09 25.10 10.83
CA ILE A 146 2.91 24.09 10.13
C ILE A 146 2.06 22.90 9.62
N GLU A 147 1.02 22.51 10.34
CA GLU A 147 0.11 21.43 9.97
C GLU A 147 -0.63 21.66 8.65
N ARG A 148 -0.74 22.94 8.22
CA ARG A 148 -1.37 23.31 6.95
C ARG A 148 -0.43 23.08 5.75
N LEU A 149 0.86 22.88 5.98
CA LEU A 149 1.89 22.66 4.97
C LEU A 149 1.98 21.18 4.60
N ASN A 150 0.88 20.60 4.13
CA ASN A 150 0.86 19.21 3.68
C ASN A 150 0.78 19.14 2.16
N PHE A 151 1.91 18.91 1.51
CA PHE A 151 2.02 18.78 0.05
C PHE A 151 1.99 17.31 -0.41
N GLY A 152 1.77 16.37 0.51
CA GLY A 152 1.68 14.94 0.23
C GLY A 152 2.90 14.38 -0.52
N SER A 153 2.66 13.42 -1.42
CA SER A 153 3.71 12.79 -2.21
C SER A 153 4.44 13.76 -3.14
N PHE A 154 3.77 14.80 -3.63
CA PHE A 154 4.40 15.79 -4.49
C PHE A 154 5.43 16.63 -3.73
N GLY A 155 5.19 16.95 -2.45
CA GLY A 155 6.16 17.68 -1.62
C GLY A 155 7.49 16.92 -1.49
N ILE A 156 7.44 15.61 -1.34
CA ILE A 156 8.64 14.76 -1.32
C ILE A 156 9.34 14.77 -2.69
N ALA A 157 8.58 14.71 -3.78
CA ALA A 157 9.14 14.76 -5.12
C ALA A 157 9.82 16.11 -5.41
N ASP A 158 9.20 17.22 -5.06
CA ASP A 158 9.73 18.57 -5.21
C ASP A 158 10.99 18.80 -4.36
N TRP A 159 10.96 18.35 -3.10
CA TRP A 159 12.15 18.40 -2.24
C TRP A 159 13.31 17.59 -2.84
N TYR A 160 13.06 16.36 -3.32
CA TYR A 160 14.10 15.53 -3.90
C TYR A 160 14.64 16.12 -5.22
N ALA A 161 13.76 16.64 -6.07
CA ALA A 161 14.12 17.33 -7.31
C ALA A 161 15.08 18.51 -7.04
N LYS A 162 14.74 19.37 -6.09
CA LYS A 162 15.59 20.51 -5.67
C LYS A 162 16.94 20.05 -5.12
N ARG A 163 16.95 19.02 -4.27
CA ARG A 163 18.16 18.45 -3.68
C ARG A 163 19.12 17.90 -4.75
N MET A 164 18.58 17.24 -5.78
CA MET A 164 19.36 16.55 -6.79
C MET A 164 19.61 17.37 -8.08
N GLY A 165 19.04 18.58 -8.17
CA GLY A 165 19.11 19.42 -9.36
C GLY A 165 18.33 18.83 -10.55
N ILE A 166 17.27 18.07 -10.27
CA ILE A 166 16.40 17.47 -11.30
C ILE A 166 15.32 18.51 -11.63
N VAL A 167 15.18 18.84 -12.91
CA VAL A 167 14.19 19.83 -13.38
C VAL A 167 12.82 19.18 -13.60
N ASP A 168 12.80 17.94 -14.12
CA ASP A 168 11.59 17.21 -14.42
C ASP A 168 11.19 16.30 -13.26
N HIS A 169 10.02 16.55 -12.66
CA HIS A 169 9.49 15.72 -11.57
C HIS A 169 9.18 14.28 -12.01
N GLU A 170 8.94 14.03 -13.31
CA GLU A 170 8.72 12.67 -13.81
C GLU A 170 9.97 11.79 -13.63
N GLU A 171 11.16 12.36 -13.72
CA GLU A 171 12.40 11.64 -13.40
C GLU A 171 12.47 11.24 -11.92
N VAL A 172 11.94 12.08 -11.03
CA VAL A 172 11.82 11.75 -9.60
C VAL A 172 10.84 10.61 -9.39
N PHE A 173 9.67 10.64 -10.05
CA PHE A 173 8.70 9.56 -9.98
C PHE A 173 9.22 8.24 -10.57
N ALA A 174 10.15 8.29 -11.53
CA ALA A 174 10.84 7.12 -12.07
C ALA A 174 11.98 6.60 -11.16
N THR A 175 12.39 7.37 -10.15
CA THR A 175 13.46 6.97 -9.21
C THR A 175 12.95 5.94 -8.21
N PRO A 176 13.74 4.91 -7.82
CA PRO A 176 13.38 3.99 -6.74
C PRO A 176 13.11 4.74 -5.43
N TRP A 177 11.97 4.46 -4.78
CA TRP A 177 11.56 5.13 -3.54
C TRP A 177 12.61 4.98 -2.42
N ALA A 178 13.31 3.85 -2.37
CA ALA A 178 14.33 3.58 -1.35
C ALA A 178 15.49 4.60 -1.42
N ARG A 179 15.84 5.07 -2.62
CA ARG A 179 16.87 6.12 -2.80
C ARG A 179 16.39 7.47 -2.25
N ILE A 180 15.13 7.83 -2.52
CA ILE A 180 14.51 9.05 -2.00
C ILE A 180 14.46 9.01 -0.47
N TYR A 181 14.02 7.87 0.09
CA TYR A 181 14.01 7.64 1.54
C TYR A 181 15.40 7.78 2.18
N GLN A 182 16.45 7.24 1.56
CA GLN A 182 17.81 7.38 2.10
C GLN A 182 18.25 8.84 2.16
N CYS A 183 17.93 9.65 1.14
CA CYS A 183 18.22 11.08 1.15
C CYS A 183 17.45 11.82 2.26
N LEU A 184 16.15 11.51 2.42
CA LEU A 184 15.33 12.05 3.51
C LEU A 184 15.91 11.70 4.89
N LYS A 185 16.33 10.44 5.06
CA LYS A 185 16.93 9.97 6.31
C LYS A 185 18.21 10.72 6.64
N ILE A 186 19.08 10.95 5.65
CA ILE A 186 20.33 11.73 5.86
C ILE A 186 19.99 13.15 6.31
N ASP A 187 19.03 13.82 5.68
CA ASP A 187 18.65 15.17 6.05
C ASP A 187 17.99 15.24 7.43
N HIS A 188 17.14 14.26 7.75
CA HIS A 188 16.55 14.12 9.08
C HIS A 188 17.64 13.99 10.17
N GLU A 189 18.60 13.08 10.00
CA GLU A 189 19.69 12.88 10.96
C GLU A 189 20.56 14.14 11.15
N ASN A 190 20.86 14.85 10.04
CA ASN A 190 21.59 16.12 10.09
C ASN A 190 20.81 17.19 10.85
N ASN A 191 19.51 17.35 10.54
CA ASN A 191 18.64 18.32 11.22
C ASN A 191 18.53 18.02 12.72
N GLU A 192 18.39 16.76 13.11
CA GLU A 192 18.35 16.36 14.51
C GLU A 192 19.67 16.60 15.23
N PHE A 193 20.79 16.37 14.54
CA PHE A 193 22.12 16.73 15.08
C PHE A 193 22.22 18.25 15.31
N GLU A 194 21.85 19.07 14.33
CA GLU A 194 21.91 20.54 14.46
C GLU A 194 21.00 21.05 15.58
N ARG A 195 19.78 20.51 15.72
CA ARG A 195 18.86 20.86 16.82
C ARG A 195 19.50 20.57 18.19
N ARG A 196 20.11 19.38 18.36
CA ARG A 196 20.81 19.02 19.60
C ARG A 196 22.01 19.93 19.85
N TYR A 197 22.79 20.23 18.83
CA TYR A 197 23.96 21.09 18.93
C TYR A 197 23.58 22.52 19.35
N ARG A 198 22.56 23.13 18.71
CA ARG A 198 22.05 24.45 19.09
C ARG A 198 21.63 24.50 20.57
N LYS A 199 20.85 23.52 21.04
CA LYS A 199 20.43 23.42 22.44
C LYS A 199 21.64 23.38 23.43
N ILE A 200 22.71 22.69 23.06
CA ILE A 200 23.94 22.63 23.89
C ILE A 200 24.62 24.00 23.91
N MET A 201 24.75 24.67 22.77
CA MET A 201 25.39 25.99 22.68
C MET A 201 24.62 27.08 23.43
N GLU A 202 23.30 27.07 23.36
CA GLU A 202 22.44 27.98 24.12
C GLU A 202 22.60 27.82 25.65
N ARG A 203 22.79 26.57 26.12
CA ARG A 203 23.04 26.30 27.55
C ARG A 203 24.42 26.75 28.00
N LYS A 204 25.43 26.76 27.13
CA LYS A 204 26.79 27.25 27.46
C LYS A 204 26.90 28.75 27.48
N ASN A 205 26.01 29.46 26.79
CA ASN A 205 26.01 30.92 26.70
C ASN A 205 25.11 31.59 27.75
N LYS A 206 24.46 30.82 28.60
CA LYS A 206 23.71 31.22 29.80
C LYS A 206 24.57 31.01 31.05
#